data_44770a9fd03d3e147dd8916685398f5d
#
_entry.id   44770a9fd03d3e147dd8916685398f5d
#
_cell.length_a   1.000
_cell.length_b   1.000
_cell.length_c   1.000
_cell.angle_alpha   90.00
_cell.angle_beta   90.00
_cell.angle_gamma   90.00
#
_symmetry.space_group_name_H-M   'P 1'
#
loop_
_entity.id
_entity.type
_entity.pdbx_description
1 polymer ?
#
loop_
_entity_poly.entity_id
_entity_poly.type
_entity_poly.pdbx_seq_one_letter_code
_entity_poly.pdbx_strand_id
1 'polypeptide(L)'
;ETEGFIEKSPYFAITLKNAKEAKAIEPFSLEEVKTLIEKAPSLGLKAFLAVAFFTGMRTGEQLALLWEDIDFNEKKIVINKSLNELGQITSPKNKPSVRENDLLEPVEKILKQLKENEPANKKFVFHSMPKRSTMFQRAFRSLLKAL
;
A
#
# COMPACT_ATOMS: atom_id res chain seq x y z
N GLU A 1 -27.11 37.30 -24.16
CA GLU A 1 -26.86 36.69 -22.82
C GLU A 1 -25.35 36.68 -22.62
N THR A 2 -24.84 37.65 -21.83
CA THR A 2 -23.44 37.76 -21.48
C THR A 2 -23.18 36.80 -20.30
N GLU A 3 -22.47 35.71 -20.56
CA GLU A 3 -21.92 34.85 -19.52
C GLU A 3 -21.00 35.69 -18.62
N GLY A 4 -21.37 35.81 -17.34
CA GLY A 4 -20.59 36.57 -16.36
C GLY A 4 -19.31 35.85 -16.03
N PHE A 5 -18.20 36.27 -16.62
CA PHE A 5 -16.87 35.82 -16.22
C PHE A 5 -16.51 36.39 -14.86
N ILE A 6 -15.98 35.56 -13.98
CA ILE A 6 -15.45 36.01 -12.69
C ILE A 6 -14.13 36.73 -12.97
N GLU A 7 -14.11 38.04 -12.92
CA GLU A 7 -12.93 38.88 -13.18
C GLU A 7 -11.77 38.65 -12.21
N LYS A 8 -12.05 38.13 -11.00
CA LYS A 8 -11.03 37.82 -9.99
C LYS A 8 -11.29 36.46 -9.36
N SER A 9 -10.26 35.63 -9.30
CA SER A 9 -10.33 34.36 -8.60
C SER A 9 -10.67 34.55 -7.11
N PRO A 10 -11.66 33.86 -6.55
CA PRO A 10 -12.01 33.99 -5.13
C PRO A 10 -10.89 33.44 -4.20
N TYR A 11 -9.86 32.77 -4.76
CA TYR A 11 -8.79 32.14 -3.98
C TYR A 11 -7.49 32.96 -3.88
N PHE A 12 -7.43 34.17 -4.47
CA PHE A 12 -6.17 34.93 -4.54
C PHE A 12 -5.68 35.49 -3.19
N ALA A 13 -6.50 35.46 -2.15
CA ALA A 13 -6.18 36.05 -0.85
C ALA A 13 -6.10 35.05 0.31
N ILE A 14 -6.03 33.73 0.04
CA ILE A 14 -5.86 32.76 1.10
C ILE A 14 -4.37 32.69 1.50
N THR A 15 -3.98 33.51 2.46
CA THR A 15 -2.68 33.37 3.13
C THR A 15 -2.86 32.37 4.27
N LEU A 16 -2.28 31.18 4.14
CA LEU A 16 -2.22 30.22 5.24
C LEU A 16 -1.31 30.76 6.34
N LYS A 17 -1.90 31.41 7.36
CA LYS A 17 -1.18 31.78 8.58
C LYS A 17 -0.77 30.49 9.27
N ASN A 18 0.55 30.31 9.51
CA ASN A 18 1.15 29.17 10.19
C ASN A 18 1.21 27.86 9.37
N ALA A 19 1.56 27.92 8.10
CA ALA A 19 2.13 26.74 7.45
C ALA A 19 3.40 26.36 8.23
N LYS A 20 3.31 25.36 9.13
CA LYS A 20 4.51 24.77 9.73
C LYS A 20 5.36 24.27 8.58
N GLU A 21 6.64 24.64 8.58
CA GLU A 21 7.59 24.07 7.64
C GLU A 21 7.43 22.55 7.63
N ALA A 22 7.18 21.99 6.48
CA ALA A 22 7.08 20.56 6.34
C ALA A 22 8.44 19.97 6.74
N LYS A 23 8.47 19.18 7.82
CA LYS A 23 9.67 18.43 8.18
C LYS A 23 10.08 17.61 6.96
N ALA A 24 11.36 17.64 6.60
CA ALA A 24 11.88 16.77 5.57
C ALA A 24 11.53 15.31 5.93
N ILE A 25 10.93 14.62 5.00
CA ILE A 25 10.61 13.19 5.17
C ILE A 25 11.88 12.44 4.81
N GLU A 26 12.51 11.83 5.81
CA GLU A 26 13.63 10.93 5.60
C GLU A 26 13.06 9.53 5.28
N PRO A 27 13.35 8.96 4.09
CA PRO A 27 12.92 7.61 3.76
C PRO A 27 13.68 6.59 4.61
N PHE A 28 13.04 5.44 4.87
CA PHE A 28 13.71 4.33 5.56
C PHE A 28 14.91 3.83 4.75
N SER A 29 16.02 3.59 5.43
CA SER A 29 17.16 2.87 4.88
C SER A 29 16.81 1.38 4.65
N LEU A 30 17.59 0.70 3.82
CA LEU A 30 17.37 -0.72 3.56
C LEU A 30 17.50 -1.57 4.84
N GLU A 31 18.40 -1.21 5.74
CA GLU A 31 18.61 -1.93 7.01
C GLU A 31 17.42 -1.73 7.96
N GLU A 32 16.85 -0.53 8.02
CA GLU A 32 15.63 -0.28 8.78
C GLU A 32 14.44 -1.06 8.22
N VAL A 33 14.29 -1.13 6.89
CA VAL A 33 13.24 -1.92 6.23
C VAL A 33 13.38 -3.41 6.58
N LYS A 34 14.58 -3.97 6.50
CA LYS A 34 14.84 -5.37 6.90
C LYS A 34 14.48 -5.62 8.35
N THR A 35 14.91 -4.74 9.25
CA THR A 35 14.62 -4.82 10.68
C THR A 35 13.11 -4.75 10.96
N LEU A 36 12.37 -3.86 10.26
CA LEU A 36 10.91 -3.77 10.37
C LEU A 36 10.22 -5.07 9.94
N ILE A 37 10.65 -5.66 8.83
CA ILE A 37 10.11 -6.92 8.33
C ILE A 37 10.42 -8.07 9.31
N GLU A 38 11.65 -8.17 9.80
CA GLU A 38 12.07 -9.23 10.71
C GLU A 38 11.32 -9.19 12.05
N LYS A 39 11.16 -7.99 12.62
CA LYS A 39 10.47 -7.79 13.90
C LYS A 39 8.95 -7.79 13.80
N ALA A 40 8.37 -7.85 12.62
CA ALA A 40 6.92 -7.92 12.48
C ALA A 40 6.36 -9.18 13.16
N PRO A 41 5.30 -9.06 13.97
CA PRO A 41 4.82 -10.11 14.88
C PRO A 41 4.13 -11.28 14.18
N SER A 42 3.79 -11.16 12.91
CA SER A 42 3.14 -12.24 12.15
C SER A 42 3.68 -12.33 10.73
N LEU A 43 3.62 -13.53 10.14
CA LEU A 43 4.03 -13.77 8.76
C LEU A 43 3.22 -12.91 7.77
N GLY A 44 1.91 -12.74 8.02
CA GLY A 44 1.07 -11.87 7.20
C GLY A 44 1.55 -10.41 7.22
N LEU A 45 1.93 -9.87 8.39
CA LEU A 45 2.45 -8.50 8.47
C LEU A 45 3.85 -8.39 7.85
N LYS A 46 4.71 -9.41 8.01
CA LYS A 46 6.02 -9.49 7.32
C LYS A 46 5.84 -9.39 5.79
N ALA A 47 4.96 -10.22 5.25
CA ALA A 47 4.66 -10.22 3.82
C ALA A 47 4.06 -8.88 3.35
N PHE A 48 3.14 -8.31 4.14
CA PHE A 48 2.53 -7.02 3.82
C PHE A 48 3.57 -5.89 3.75
N LEU A 49 4.48 -5.82 4.74
CA LEU A 49 5.57 -4.84 4.75
C LEU A 49 6.55 -5.06 3.60
N ALA A 50 6.94 -6.32 3.34
CA ALA A 50 7.84 -6.64 2.23
C ALA A 50 7.24 -6.20 0.88
N VAL A 51 5.96 -6.52 0.62
CA VAL A 51 5.26 -6.04 -0.58
C VAL A 51 5.23 -4.52 -0.63
N ALA A 52 4.91 -3.84 0.48
CA ALA A 52 4.85 -2.38 0.53
C ALA A 52 6.18 -1.73 0.14
N PHE A 53 7.27 -2.14 0.80
CA PHE A 53 8.57 -1.51 0.64
C PHE A 53 9.25 -1.84 -0.70
N PHE A 54 9.11 -3.08 -1.18
CA PHE A 54 9.82 -3.52 -2.38
C PHE A 54 9.03 -3.31 -3.68
N THR A 55 7.71 -3.12 -3.62
CA THR A 55 6.89 -2.93 -4.83
C THR A 55 6.26 -1.54 -4.94
N GLY A 56 6.25 -0.76 -3.86
CA GLY A 56 5.59 0.55 -3.82
C GLY A 56 4.06 0.48 -4.00
N MET A 57 3.45 -0.68 -3.77
CA MET A 57 1.98 -0.81 -3.84
C MET A 57 1.31 0.00 -2.74
N ARG A 58 0.25 0.71 -3.11
CA ARG A 58 -0.60 1.40 -2.13
C ARG A 58 -1.30 0.41 -1.22
N THR A 59 -1.59 0.81 0.01
CA THR A 59 -2.29 -0.04 1.00
C THR A 59 -3.57 -0.66 0.43
N GLY A 60 -4.40 0.11 -0.28
CA GLY A 60 -5.63 -0.40 -0.89
C GLY A 60 -5.37 -1.41 -2.00
N GLU A 61 -4.32 -1.25 -2.80
CA GLU A 61 -3.90 -2.20 -3.83
C GLU A 61 -3.46 -3.53 -3.20
N GLN A 62 -2.65 -3.47 -2.14
CA GLN A 62 -2.22 -4.67 -1.41
C GLN A 62 -3.41 -5.42 -0.79
N LEU A 63 -4.34 -4.70 -0.14
CA LEU A 63 -5.52 -5.31 0.48
C LEU A 63 -6.48 -5.93 -0.55
N ALA A 64 -6.41 -5.50 -1.80
CA ALA A 64 -7.18 -6.07 -2.92
C ALA A 64 -6.43 -7.17 -3.68
N LEU A 65 -5.15 -7.44 -3.35
CA LEU A 65 -4.31 -8.40 -4.06
C LEU A 65 -4.82 -9.84 -3.87
N LEU A 66 -4.99 -10.53 -4.98
CA LEU A 66 -5.37 -11.93 -5.02
C LEU A 66 -4.16 -12.81 -5.32
N TRP A 67 -4.20 -14.07 -4.91
CA TRP A 67 -3.16 -15.04 -5.25
C TRP A 67 -3.01 -15.28 -6.77
N GLU A 68 -4.09 -15.11 -7.53
CA GLU A 68 -4.10 -15.20 -8.99
C GLU A 68 -3.41 -14.02 -9.69
N ASP A 69 -3.23 -12.88 -8.98
CA ASP A 69 -2.51 -11.72 -9.50
C ASP A 69 -0.98 -11.89 -9.41
N ILE A 70 -0.50 -12.97 -8.78
CA ILE A 70 0.93 -13.23 -8.56
C ILE A 70 1.37 -14.39 -9.45
N ASP A 71 2.19 -14.09 -10.44
CA ASP A 71 2.86 -15.09 -11.25
C ASP A 71 4.26 -15.37 -10.66
N PHE A 72 4.39 -16.51 -10.00
CA PHE A 72 5.67 -16.93 -9.42
C PHE A 72 6.66 -17.46 -10.47
N ASN A 73 6.20 -17.86 -11.66
CA ASN A 73 7.05 -18.36 -12.73
C ASN A 73 7.68 -17.19 -13.50
N GLU A 74 6.82 -16.24 -13.92
CA GLU A 74 7.26 -15.01 -14.59
C GLU A 74 7.79 -13.94 -13.63
N LYS A 75 7.70 -14.20 -12.31
CA LYS A 75 8.13 -13.29 -11.24
C LYS A 75 7.48 -11.91 -11.36
N LYS A 76 6.17 -11.88 -11.48
CA LYS A 76 5.38 -10.65 -11.65
C LYS A 76 4.20 -10.57 -10.70
N ILE A 77 3.81 -9.35 -10.38
CA ILE A 77 2.59 -9.01 -9.64
C ILE A 77 1.77 -8.05 -10.50
N VAL A 78 0.53 -8.43 -10.83
CA VAL A 78 -0.41 -7.59 -11.58
C VAL A 78 -1.22 -6.74 -10.61
N ILE A 79 -1.16 -5.44 -10.77
CA ILE A 79 -1.87 -4.45 -9.95
C ILE A 79 -2.98 -3.84 -10.78
N ASN A 80 -4.21 -4.30 -10.60
CA ASN A 80 -5.36 -3.93 -11.42
C ASN A 80 -6.61 -3.57 -10.60
N LYS A 81 -6.50 -3.57 -9.27
CA LYS A 81 -7.62 -3.30 -8.35
C LYS A 81 -7.14 -2.64 -7.06
N SER A 82 -8.06 -2.02 -6.34
CA SER A 82 -7.78 -1.41 -5.04
C SER A 82 -9.00 -1.55 -4.13
N LEU A 83 -8.78 -1.72 -2.84
CA LEU A 83 -9.83 -1.70 -1.82
C LEU A 83 -9.98 -0.27 -1.31
N ASN A 84 -11.20 0.28 -1.36
CA ASN A 84 -11.49 1.60 -0.79
C ASN A 84 -11.77 1.51 0.73
N GLU A 85 -11.95 2.66 1.37
CA GLU A 85 -12.22 2.74 2.81
C GLU A 85 -13.57 2.12 3.23
N LEU A 86 -14.50 1.95 2.30
CA LEU A 86 -15.79 1.28 2.50
C LEU A 86 -15.67 -0.25 2.36
N GLY A 87 -14.47 -0.78 2.08
CA GLY A 87 -14.25 -2.20 1.88
C GLY A 87 -14.70 -2.74 0.53
N GLN A 88 -14.92 -1.86 -0.45
CA GLN A 88 -15.32 -2.22 -1.80
C GLN A 88 -14.09 -2.28 -2.71
N ILE A 89 -14.03 -3.32 -3.54
CA ILE A 89 -13.03 -3.42 -4.59
C ILE A 89 -13.41 -2.46 -5.71
N THR A 90 -12.49 -1.58 -6.03
CA THR A 90 -12.62 -0.61 -7.12
C THR A 90 -11.60 -0.93 -8.21
N SER A 91 -12.03 -0.83 -9.46
CA SER A 91 -11.11 -0.77 -10.60
C SER A 91 -10.40 0.59 -10.59
N PRO A 92 -9.14 0.65 -11.05
CA PRO A 92 -8.44 1.93 -11.16
C PRO A 92 -9.22 2.91 -12.03
N LYS A 93 -9.33 4.16 -11.57
CA LYS A 93 -10.06 5.22 -12.31
C LYS A 93 -9.51 5.51 -13.71
N ASN A 94 -8.25 5.16 -13.97
CA ASN A 94 -7.56 5.40 -15.23
C ASN A 94 -6.80 4.15 -15.68
N LYS A 95 -6.77 3.87 -17.00
CA LYS A 95 -5.98 2.78 -17.62
C LYS A 95 -4.51 2.75 -17.21
N PRO A 96 -3.79 3.89 -17.00
CA PRO A 96 -2.40 3.90 -16.54
C PRO A 96 -2.18 3.36 -15.11
N SER A 97 -3.23 3.14 -14.34
CA SER A 97 -3.12 2.59 -12.98
C SER A 97 -3.04 1.06 -12.94
N VAL A 98 -3.31 0.39 -14.05
CA VAL A 98 -3.03 -1.04 -14.22
C VAL A 98 -1.55 -1.16 -14.57
N ARG A 99 -0.80 -1.85 -13.73
CA ARG A 99 0.64 -2.04 -13.92
C ARG A 99 1.09 -3.41 -13.44
N GLU A 100 2.21 -3.84 -13.95
CA GLU A 100 2.93 -5.00 -13.48
C GLU A 100 4.16 -4.54 -12.70
N ASN A 101 4.42 -5.19 -11.59
CA ASN A 101 5.65 -5.01 -10.82
C ASN A 101 6.43 -6.33 -10.80
N ASP A 102 7.74 -6.22 -10.78
CA ASP A 102 8.61 -7.37 -10.60
C ASP A 102 8.46 -7.95 -9.19
N LEU A 103 8.37 -9.27 -9.11
CA LEU A 103 8.36 -10.02 -7.87
C LEU A 103 9.80 -10.31 -7.44
N LEU A 104 10.38 -9.42 -6.66
CA LEU A 104 11.75 -9.56 -6.17
C LEU A 104 11.88 -10.76 -5.22
N GLU A 105 13.04 -11.40 -5.23
CA GLU A 105 13.32 -12.63 -4.47
C GLU A 105 12.95 -12.56 -2.98
N PRO A 106 13.23 -11.48 -2.23
CA PRO A 106 12.84 -11.38 -0.83
C PRO A 106 11.32 -11.40 -0.63
N VAL A 107 10.57 -10.77 -1.55
CA VAL A 107 9.10 -10.77 -1.53
C VAL A 107 8.55 -12.13 -1.93
N GLU A 108 9.12 -12.74 -2.97
CA GLU A 108 8.74 -14.08 -3.45
C GLU A 108 8.83 -15.12 -2.33
N LYS A 109 9.97 -15.16 -1.61
CA LYS A 109 10.18 -16.09 -0.49
C LYS A 109 9.12 -15.97 0.59
N ILE A 110 8.85 -14.75 1.02
CA ILE A 110 7.87 -14.46 2.08
C ILE A 110 6.45 -14.81 1.62
N LEU A 111 6.10 -14.48 0.37
CA LEU A 111 4.77 -14.79 -0.17
C LEU A 111 4.56 -16.31 -0.37
N LYS A 112 5.58 -17.05 -0.77
CA LYS A 112 5.51 -18.52 -0.83
C LYS A 112 5.27 -19.12 0.56
N GLN A 113 6.03 -18.67 1.56
CA GLN A 113 5.82 -19.10 2.94
C GLN A 113 4.41 -18.75 3.44
N LEU A 114 3.91 -17.55 3.12
CA LEU A 114 2.56 -17.15 3.48
C LEU A 114 1.53 -18.08 2.84
N LYS A 115 1.67 -18.37 1.54
CA LYS A 115 0.76 -19.24 0.79
C LYS A 115 0.70 -20.66 1.35
N GLU A 116 1.84 -21.20 1.77
CA GLU A 116 1.95 -22.54 2.37
C GLU A 116 1.27 -22.62 3.75
N ASN A 117 1.27 -21.52 4.50
CA ASN A 117 0.68 -21.44 5.84
C ASN A 117 -0.80 -20.98 5.84
N GLU A 118 -1.34 -20.63 4.68
CA GLU A 118 -2.71 -20.17 4.55
C GLU A 118 -3.67 -21.27 4.07
N PRO A 119 -4.94 -21.27 4.48
CA PRO A 119 -5.92 -22.19 3.93
C PRO A 119 -6.09 -22.01 2.42
N ALA A 120 -6.09 -23.12 1.68
CA ALA A 120 -6.16 -23.15 0.21
C ALA A 120 -7.39 -22.43 -0.40
N ASN A 121 -8.45 -22.22 0.39
CA ASN A 121 -9.68 -21.55 -0.05
C ASN A 121 -9.63 -20.01 0.05
N LYS A 122 -8.51 -19.40 0.49
CA LYS A 122 -8.39 -17.95 0.59
C LYS A 122 -7.96 -17.37 -0.75
N LYS A 123 -8.79 -16.48 -1.29
CA LYS A 123 -8.50 -15.78 -2.56
C LYS A 123 -7.54 -14.61 -2.36
N PHE A 124 -7.74 -13.82 -1.29
CA PHE A 124 -6.93 -12.65 -0.99
C PHE A 124 -5.64 -13.03 -0.28
N VAL A 125 -4.52 -12.43 -0.73
CA VAL A 125 -3.21 -12.61 -0.11
C VAL A 125 -3.21 -12.11 1.33
N PHE A 126 -3.82 -10.96 1.58
CA PHE A 126 -3.84 -10.30 2.89
C PHE A 126 -5.23 -10.32 3.54
N HIS A 127 -5.92 -11.47 3.49
CA HIS A 127 -7.28 -11.63 4.02
C HIS A 127 -7.36 -11.41 5.54
N SER A 128 -6.28 -11.67 6.28
CA SER A 128 -6.18 -11.49 7.74
C SER A 128 -5.85 -10.05 8.15
N MET A 129 -5.48 -9.19 7.19
CA MET A 129 -5.14 -7.81 7.48
C MET A 129 -6.39 -6.94 7.69
N PRO A 130 -6.29 -5.90 8.55
CA PRO A 130 -7.38 -4.95 8.72
C PRO A 130 -7.74 -4.28 7.40
N LYS A 131 -9.00 -4.37 6.99
CA LYS A 131 -9.49 -3.78 5.73
C LYS A 131 -9.50 -2.25 5.70
N ARG A 132 -9.23 -1.59 6.82
CA ARG A 132 -9.16 -0.13 6.91
C ARG A 132 -7.70 0.32 7.04
N SER A 133 -7.29 1.23 6.19
CA SER A 133 -5.94 1.82 6.21
C SER A 133 -5.54 2.39 7.59
N THR A 134 -6.50 2.96 8.33
CA THR A 134 -6.28 3.50 9.68
C THR A 134 -5.85 2.42 10.70
N MET A 135 -6.36 1.20 10.58
CA MET A 135 -5.96 0.10 11.48
C MET A 135 -4.55 -0.38 11.16
N PHE A 136 -4.20 -0.46 9.88
CA PHE A 136 -2.83 -0.76 9.46
C PHE A 136 -1.85 0.31 9.96
N GLN A 137 -2.18 1.60 9.80
CA GLN A 137 -1.35 2.70 10.30
C GLN A 137 -1.12 2.63 11.81
N ARG A 138 -2.12 2.20 12.60
CA ARG A 138 -1.96 1.99 14.04
C ARG A 138 -1.00 0.84 14.34
N ALA A 139 -1.15 -0.31 13.69
CA ALA A 139 -0.26 -1.46 13.85
C ALA A 139 1.17 -1.12 13.45
N PHE A 140 1.35 -0.42 12.34
CA PHE A 140 2.65 0.04 11.88
C PHE A 140 3.31 1.04 12.83
N ARG A 141 2.56 2.03 13.35
CA ARG A 141 3.07 2.96 14.37
C ARG A 141 3.45 2.26 15.68
N SER A 142 2.69 1.22 16.07
CA SER A 142 3.05 0.41 17.24
C SER A 142 4.35 -0.34 17.04
N LEU A 143 4.56 -0.90 15.85
CA LEU A 143 5.81 -1.57 15.49
C LEU A 143 7.01 -0.60 15.52
N LEU A 144 6.85 0.60 14.94
CA LEU A 144 7.89 1.64 14.96
C LEU A 144 8.29 2.10 16.37
N LYS A 145 7.36 2.06 17.33
CA LYS A 145 7.67 2.43 18.72
C LYS A 145 8.40 1.33 19.49
N ALA A 146 8.34 0.10 19.00
CA ALA A 146 8.99 -1.07 19.61
C ALA A 146 10.39 -1.34 19.03
N LEU A 147 10.82 -0.53 18.05
CA LEU A 147 12.17 -0.50 17.46
C LEU A 147 13.07 0.48 18.20
#